data_4be94bfde0dffe9debb75939a3f3da57
#
_entry.id   4be94bfde0dffe9debb75939a3f3da57
#
_cell.length_a   1.000
_cell.length_b   1.000
_cell.length_c   1.000
_cell.angle_alpha   90.00
_cell.angle_beta   90.00
_cell.angle_gamma   90.00
#
_symmetry.space_group_name_H-M   'P 1'
#
loop_
_entity.id
_entity.type
_entity.pdbx_description
1 polymer ?
#
loop_
_entity_poly.entity_id
_entity_poly.type
_entity_poly.pdbx_seq_one_letter_code
_entity_poly.pdbx_strand_id
1 'polypeptide(L)'
;MRAPYQTLTILYKKENEQIKFAIFYRNSHPIWQFVSGGGEDNETPIETVVREIKEETSLIIDKSEIRQLDSRTTIPVLNITGKYTWGDSVFVVPEYTFAVELKNYDIKLSNEHKEYKWVEYREAMEKLRYDSNKTALWELNERLI
;
A
#
# COMPACT_ATOMS: atom_id res chain seq x y z
N MET A 1 8.03 -12.17 13.72
CA MET A 1 9.31 -11.58 13.30
C MET A 1 9.17 -10.99 11.90
N ARG A 2 9.76 -9.86 11.68
CA ARG A 2 9.66 -9.12 10.40
C ARG A 2 10.29 -9.91 9.25
N ALA A 3 9.58 -10.09 8.15
CA ALA A 3 10.09 -10.71 6.93
C ALA A 3 10.76 -9.65 6.04
N PRO A 4 11.73 -10.05 5.19
CA PRO A 4 12.53 -9.11 4.40
C PRO A 4 11.82 -8.65 3.13
N TYR A 5 10.63 -8.09 3.26
CA TYR A 5 9.91 -7.45 2.17
C TYR A 5 8.84 -6.50 2.70
N GLN A 6 8.37 -5.61 1.85
CA GLN A 6 7.25 -4.72 2.12
C GLN A 6 6.17 -4.92 1.07
N THR A 7 4.95 -4.51 1.40
CA THR A 7 3.84 -4.46 0.45
C THR A 7 3.29 -3.04 0.40
N LEU A 8 2.83 -2.66 -0.79
CA LEU A 8 2.13 -1.41 -1.04
C LEU A 8 0.82 -1.75 -1.73
N THR A 9 -0.31 -1.29 -1.22
CA THR A 9 -1.61 -1.67 -1.76
C THR A 9 -2.46 -0.44 -2.06
N ILE A 10 -2.95 -0.37 -3.30
CA ILE A 10 -3.85 0.68 -3.74
C ILE A 10 -5.29 0.16 -3.61
N LEU A 11 -6.08 0.84 -2.80
CA LEU A 11 -7.50 0.58 -2.69
C LEU A 11 -8.23 1.55 -3.60
N TYR A 12 -9.12 1.05 -4.45
CA TYR A 12 -9.84 1.92 -5.37
C TYR A 12 -11.30 1.49 -5.49
N LYS A 13 -12.11 2.40 -6.02
CA LYS A 13 -13.52 2.14 -6.31
C LYS A 13 -13.90 2.74 -7.64
N LYS A 14 -14.91 2.16 -8.27
CA LYS A 14 -15.51 2.70 -9.49
C LYS A 14 -16.87 3.26 -9.12
N GLU A 15 -17.06 4.54 -9.45
CA GLU A 15 -18.27 5.26 -9.05
C GLU A 15 -18.65 6.23 -10.17
N ASN A 16 -19.83 6.04 -10.76
CA ASN A 16 -20.33 6.92 -11.84
C ASN A 16 -19.33 7.12 -12.97
N GLU A 17 -18.73 6.03 -13.45
CA GLU A 17 -17.73 6.01 -14.51
C GLU A 17 -16.40 6.66 -14.11
N GLN A 18 -16.27 7.06 -12.85
CA GLN A 18 -15.02 7.60 -12.32
C GLN A 18 -14.34 6.56 -11.45
N ILE A 19 -13.01 6.60 -11.48
CA ILE A 19 -12.20 5.75 -10.62
C ILE A 19 -11.62 6.64 -9.54
N LYS A 20 -11.81 6.24 -8.28
CA LYS A 20 -11.27 6.96 -7.14
C LYS A 20 -10.35 6.07 -6.34
N PHE A 21 -9.28 6.65 -5.86
CA PHE A 21 -8.24 5.95 -5.12
C PHE A 21 -8.23 6.46 -3.69
N ALA A 22 -8.09 5.55 -2.72
CA ALA A 22 -8.01 5.93 -1.32
C ALA A 22 -6.56 6.26 -0.99
N ILE A 23 -6.30 7.49 -0.56
CA ILE A 23 -4.99 7.90 -0.06
C ILE A 23 -5.10 8.20 1.42
N PHE A 24 -4.01 7.92 2.16
CA PHE A 24 -4.01 7.95 3.63
C PHE A 24 -2.95 8.93 4.13
N TYR A 25 -3.35 9.78 5.06
CA TYR A 25 -2.45 10.76 5.66
C TYR A 25 -1.85 10.21 6.95
N ARG A 26 -0.54 10.13 6.99
CA ARG A 26 0.18 9.49 8.08
C ARG A 26 0.33 10.41 9.30
N ASN A 27 0.19 9.84 10.53
CA ASN A 27 0.35 10.62 11.76
C ASN A 27 1.81 11.02 12.01
N SER A 28 2.72 10.08 11.82
CA SER A 28 4.14 10.29 12.19
C SER A 28 4.88 11.19 11.21
N HIS A 29 4.44 11.24 9.96
CA HIS A 29 5.03 12.04 8.90
C HIS A 29 3.90 12.69 8.10
N PRO A 30 3.97 13.99 7.82
CA PRO A 30 2.87 14.67 7.12
C PRO A 30 2.88 14.35 5.62
N ILE A 31 2.64 13.10 5.28
CA ILE A 31 2.67 12.62 3.91
C ILE A 31 1.42 11.79 3.58
N TRP A 32 1.03 11.84 2.32
CA TRP A 32 0.00 10.97 1.78
C TRP A 32 0.64 9.74 1.13
N GLN A 33 0.03 8.60 1.36
CA GLN A 33 0.51 7.32 0.83
C GLN A 33 -0.62 6.33 0.68
N PHE A 34 -0.35 5.21 0.01
CA PHE A 34 -1.25 4.07 -0.01
C PHE A 34 -1.00 3.18 1.22
N VAL A 35 -1.81 2.15 1.40
CA VAL A 35 -1.63 1.20 2.49
C VAL A 35 -0.30 0.47 2.30
N SER A 36 0.56 0.50 3.30
CA SER A 36 1.85 -0.16 3.22
C SER A 36 2.20 -0.85 4.53
N GLY A 37 2.97 -1.91 4.45
CA GLY A 37 3.42 -2.62 5.63
C GLY A 37 4.38 -3.73 5.30
N GLY A 38 5.02 -4.27 6.32
CA GLY A 38 5.99 -5.33 6.18
C GLY A 38 5.39 -6.70 6.41
N GLY A 39 5.96 -7.70 5.75
CA GLY A 39 5.59 -9.07 6.01
C GLY A 39 5.98 -9.51 7.41
N GLU A 40 5.30 -10.50 7.93
CA GLU A 40 5.59 -11.07 9.23
C GLU A 40 5.72 -12.59 9.13
N ASP A 41 6.71 -13.14 9.83
CA ASP A 41 6.93 -14.58 9.96
C ASP A 41 6.96 -15.27 8.59
N ASN A 42 6.04 -16.18 8.36
CA ASN A 42 5.98 -16.98 7.15
C ASN A 42 4.87 -16.51 6.19
N GLU A 43 4.37 -15.30 6.39
CA GLU A 43 3.36 -14.77 5.49
C GLU A 43 3.86 -14.69 4.05
N THR A 44 2.98 -15.01 3.11
CA THR A 44 3.20 -14.64 1.72
C THR A 44 2.87 -13.16 1.54
N PRO A 45 3.36 -12.49 0.48
CA PRO A 45 2.99 -11.08 0.24
C PRO A 45 1.49 -10.84 0.20
N ILE A 46 0.71 -11.73 -0.41
CA ILE A 46 -0.76 -11.58 -0.45
C ILE A 46 -1.36 -11.66 0.96
N GLU A 47 -0.87 -12.56 1.79
CA GLU A 47 -1.32 -12.63 3.18
C GLU A 47 -1.00 -11.37 3.97
N THR A 48 0.15 -10.79 3.70
CA THR A 48 0.52 -9.50 4.29
C THR A 48 -0.46 -8.40 3.86
N VAL A 49 -0.84 -8.37 2.58
CA VAL A 49 -1.80 -7.40 2.07
C VAL A 49 -3.14 -7.53 2.81
N VAL A 50 -3.64 -8.76 2.95
CA VAL A 50 -4.91 -8.99 3.67
C VAL A 50 -4.83 -8.45 5.11
N ARG A 51 -3.74 -8.76 5.80
CA ARG A 51 -3.55 -8.32 7.19
C ARG A 51 -3.43 -6.81 7.29
N GLU A 52 -2.63 -6.18 6.43
CA GLU A 52 -2.42 -4.73 6.47
C GLU A 52 -3.69 -3.96 6.14
N ILE A 53 -4.47 -4.42 5.17
CA ILE A 53 -5.76 -3.78 4.86
C ILE A 53 -6.68 -3.85 6.08
N LYS A 54 -6.73 -5.00 6.75
CA LYS A 54 -7.55 -5.15 7.94
C LYS A 54 -7.08 -4.22 9.07
N GLU A 55 -5.78 -4.16 9.30
CA GLU A 55 -5.23 -3.30 10.36
C GLU A 55 -5.50 -1.82 10.08
N GLU A 56 -5.30 -1.38 8.82
CA GLU A 56 -5.38 0.03 8.46
C GLU A 56 -6.82 0.52 8.21
N THR A 57 -7.71 -0.34 7.76
CA THR A 57 -9.04 0.07 7.31
C THR A 57 -10.18 -0.67 7.99
N SER A 58 -9.89 -1.73 8.73
CA SER A 58 -10.85 -2.67 9.33
C SER A 58 -11.63 -3.50 8.29
N LEU A 59 -11.27 -3.42 7.02
CA LEU A 59 -11.92 -4.20 5.97
C LEU A 59 -11.29 -5.58 5.85
N ILE A 60 -12.14 -6.58 5.61
CA ILE A 60 -11.70 -7.95 5.38
C ILE A 60 -11.81 -8.25 3.89
N ILE A 61 -10.67 -8.53 3.27
CA ILE A 61 -10.56 -8.76 1.83
C ILE A 61 -10.21 -10.22 1.59
N ASP A 62 -10.87 -10.84 0.62
CA ASP A 62 -10.50 -12.19 0.19
C ASP A 62 -9.29 -12.11 -0.74
N LYS A 63 -8.41 -13.10 -0.65
CA LYS A 63 -7.19 -13.18 -1.47
C LYS A 63 -7.51 -13.09 -2.98
N SER A 64 -8.64 -13.62 -3.41
CA SER A 64 -9.05 -13.62 -4.81
C SER A 64 -9.35 -12.20 -5.34
N GLU A 65 -9.55 -11.24 -4.44
CA GLU A 65 -9.83 -9.85 -4.81
C GLU A 65 -8.56 -9.02 -4.99
N ILE A 66 -7.40 -9.60 -4.67
CA ILE A 66 -6.12 -8.88 -4.70
C ILE A 66 -5.44 -9.13 -6.03
N ARG A 67 -5.10 -8.04 -6.72
CA ARG A 67 -4.34 -8.08 -7.96
C ARG A 67 -2.91 -7.62 -7.68
N GLN A 68 -1.93 -8.43 -8.06
CA GLN A 68 -0.54 -8.00 -7.97
C GLN A 68 -0.20 -7.17 -9.21
N LEU A 69 0.45 -6.02 -8.98
CA LEU A 69 0.94 -5.17 -10.06
C LEU A 69 2.36 -5.58 -10.41
N ASP A 70 2.84 -5.13 -11.57
CA ASP A 70 4.20 -5.42 -12.01
C ASP A 70 5.22 -4.46 -11.38
N SER A 71 4.80 -3.25 -11.04
CA SER A 71 5.71 -2.28 -10.43
C SER A 71 6.21 -2.79 -9.10
N ARG A 72 7.47 -2.50 -8.81
CA ARG A 72 8.10 -2.84 -7.53
C ARG A 72 9.28 -1.91 -7.33
N THR A 73 9.70 -1.79 -6.09
CA THR A 73 10.88 -1.01 -5.76
C THR A 73 11.69 -1.75 -4.72
N THR A 74 12.85 -1.22 -4.40
CA THR A 74 13.65 -1.69 -3.27
C THR A 74 13.77 -0.56 -2.25
N ILE A 75 13.81 -0.92 -0.99
CA ILE A 75 13.87 0.04 0.11
C ILE A 75 15.11 -0.27 0.95
N PRO A 76 15.93 0.73 1.27
CA PRO A 76 17.05 0.52 2.19
C PRO A 76 16.56 -0.02 3.53
N VAL A 77 17.21 -1.06 4.01
CA VAL A 77 16.85 -1.70 5.28
C VAL A 77 16.81 -0.68 6.42
N LEU A 78 17.75 0.25 6.45
CA LEU A 78 17.84 1.24 7.51
C LEU A 78 16.65 2.20 7.54
N ASN A 79 15.95 2.37 6.41
CA ASN A 79 14.74 3.19 6.36
C ASN A 79 13.52 2.46 6.92
N ILE A 80 13.61 1.15 7.09
CA ILE A 80 12.50 0.32 7.58
C ILE A 80 12.64 0.02 9.06
N THR A 81 13.75 -0.59 9.45
CA THR A 81 13.95 -1.08 10.81
C THR A 81 15.03 -0.32 11.57
N GLY A 82 15.75 0.57 10.91
CA GLY A 82 16.81 1.35 11.52
C GLY A 82 18.09 0.58 11.80
N LYS A 83 18.12 -0.70 11.45
CA LYS A 83 19.29 -1.57 11.67
C LYS A 83 19.27 -2.72 10.68
N TYR A 84 20.39 -3.43 10.56
CA TYR A 84 20.50 -4.58 9.66
C TYR A 84 19.82 -5.81 10.29
N THR A 85 18.51 -5.86 10.16
CA THR A 85 17.65 -6.87 10.80
C THR A 85 17.86 -8.25 10.22
N TRP A 86 18.20 -8.37 8.93
CA TRP A 86 18.31 -9.64 8.21
C TRP A 86 19.76 -10.00 7.87
N GLY A 87 20.70 -9.54 8.70
CA GLY A 87 22.11 -9.78 8.50
C GLY A 87 22.79 -8.59 7.85
N ASP A 88 24.12 -8.53 7.98
CA ASP A 88 24.91 -7.38 7.55
C ASP A 88 25.16 -7.33 6.05
N SER A 89 24.66 -8.31 5.30
CA SER A 89 24.76 -8.32 3.83
C SER A 89 23.45 -8.03 3.12
N VAL A 90 22.33 -7.84 3.85
CA VAL A 90 21.05 -7.49 3.26
C VAL A 90 20.84 -5.98 3.40
N PHE A 91 21.13 -5.24 2.34
CA PHE A 91 21.10 -3.77 2.33
C PHE A 91 19.74 -3.20 1.95
N VAL A 92 19.02 -3.88 1.06
CA VAL A 92 17.72 -3.44 0.58
C VAL A 92 16.76 -4.62 0.56
N VAL A 93 15.47 -4.33 0.67
CA VAL A 93 14.42 -5.36 0.55
C VAL A 93 13.41 -4.91 -0.51
N PRO A 94 12.75 -5.85 -1.18
CA PRO A 94 11.76 -5.49 -2.19
C PRO A 94 10.47 -5.00 -1.55
N GLU A 95 9.79 -4.10 -2.27
CA GLU A 95 8.41 -3.71 -2.00
C GLU A 95 7.57 -4.15 -3.19
N TYR A 96 6.62 -5.04 -2.94
CA TYR A 96 5.69 -5.53 -3.95
C TYR A 96 4.42 -4.70 -3.92
N THR A 97 3.80 -4.47 -5.07
CA THR A 97 2.64 -3.60 -5.17
C THR A 97 1.38 -4.36 -5.60
N PHE A 98 0.26 -3.96 -5.03
CA PHE A 98 -1.01 -4.65 -5.20
C PHE A 98 -2.13 -3.63 -5.35
N ALA A 99 -3.26 -4.08 -5.88
CA ALA A 99 -4.45 -3.27 -6.00
C ALA A 99 -5.68 -4.09 -5.64
N VAL A 100 -6.66 -3.44 -5.02
CA VAL A 100 -7.93 -4.07 -4.65
C VAL A 100 -9.06 -3.11 -4.98
N GLU A 101 -10.03 -3.58 -5.76
CA GLU A 101 -11.27 -2.84 -5.96
C GLU A 101 -12.19 -3.10 -4.77
N LEU A 102 -12.53 -2.05 -4.03
CA LEU A 102 -13.37 -2.20 -2.85
C LEU A 102 -14.84 -2.27 -3.22
N LYS A 103 -15.55 -3.20 -2.61
CA LYS A 103 -17.01 -3.31 -2.66
C LYS A 103 -17.64 -2.66 -1.43
N ASN A 104 -16.97 -2.71 -0.30
CA ASN A 104 -17.36 -2.07 0.94
C ASN A 104 -16.42 -0.89 1.20
N TYR A 105 -16.99 0.29 1.40
CA TYR A 105 -16.22 1.53 1.55
C TYR A 105 -16.18 2.03 2.99
N ASP A 106 -16.61 1.22 3.96
CA ASP A 106 -16.66 1.62 5.37
C ASP A 106 -15.28 1.48 6.01
N ILE A 107 -14.41 2.44 5.71
CA ILE A 107 -13.04 2.45 6.21
C ILE A 107 -13.01 3.05 7.62
N LYS A 108 -12.43 2.29 8.54
CA LYS A 108 -12.17 2.75 9.92
C LYS A 108 -10.66 2.77 10.12
N LEU A 109 -10.11 3.98 10.24
CA LEU A 109 -8.67 4.17 10.31
C LEU A 109 -8.06 3.60 11.59
N SER A 110 -6.83 3.10 11.45
CA SER A 110 -5.97 2.76 12.59
C SER A 110 -5.37 4.03 13.17
N ASN A 111 -4.61 3.87 14.27
CA ASN A 111 -3.93 4.99 14.91
C ASN A 111 -2.77 5.54 14.10
N GLU A 112 -2.34 4.86 13.03
CA GLU A 112 -1.23 5.30 12.21
C GLU A 112 -1.59 6.43 11.25
N HIS A 113 -2.87 6.58 10.93
CA HIS A 113 -3.34 7.57 9.96
C HIS A 113 -4.35 8.53 10.58
N LYS A 114 -4.24 9.81 10.22
CA LYS A 114 -5.17 10.85 10.68
C LYS A 114 -6.43 10.90 9.86
N GLU A 115 -6.30 10.70 8.55
CA GLU A 115 -7.42 10.82 7.63
C GLU A 115 -7.16 10.02 6.37
N TYR A 116 -8.21 9.80 5.61
CA TYR A 116 -8.10 9.28 4.27
C TYR A 116 -9.02 10.06 3.35
N LYS A 117 -8.74 9.98 2.03
CA LYS A 117 -9.56 10.63 1.01
C LYS A 117 -9.74 9.71 -0.18
N TRP A 118 -10.91 9.81 -0.78
CA TRP A 118 -11.14 9.23 -2.10
C TRP A 118 -10.87 10.32 -3.12
N VAL A 119 -9.88 10.10 -3.97
CA VAL A 119 -9.45 11.13 -4.95
C VAL A 119 -9.30 10.51 -6.34
N GLU A 120 -9.41 11.35 -7.36
CA GLU A 120 -9.14 10.94 -8.73
C GLU A 120 -7.64 10.89 -8.98
N TYR A 121 -7.26 10.31 -10.11
CA TYR A 121 -5.86 10.05 -10.46
C TYR A 121 -4.97 11.28 -10.32
N ARG A 122 -5.41 12.42 -10.91
CA ARG A 122 -4.58 13.64 -10.91
C ARG A 122 -4.28 14.11 -9.49
N GLU A 123 -5.31 14.16 -8.65
CA GLU A 123 -5.11 14.60 -7.27
C GLU A 123 -4.22 13.64 -6.49
N ALA A 124 -4.37 12.33 -6.72
CA ALA A 124 -3.51 11.34 -6.08
C ALA A 124 -2.05 11.56 -6.48
N MET A 125 -1.79 11.74 -7.78
CA MET A 125 -0.42 11.98 -8.27
C MET A 125 0.20 13.24 -7.66
N GLU A 126 -0.60 14.27 -7.41
CA GLU A 126 -0.11 15.51 -6.80
C GLU A 126 0.19 15.34 -5.31
N LYS A 127 -0.63 14.57 -4.60
CA LYS A 127 -0.54 14.47 -3.14
C LYS A 127 0.42 13.39 -2.65
N LEU A 128 0.56 12.29 -3.39
CA LEU A 128 1.42 11.19 -2.96
C LEU A 128 2.87 11.63 -2.87
N ARG A 129 3.54 11.20 -1.81
CA ARG A 129 4.93 11.62 -1.52
C ARG A 129 5.95 10.81 -2.27
N TYR A 130 5.79 9.49 -2.33
CA TYR A 130 6.83 8.59 -2.83
C TYR A 130 6.63 8.21 -4.29
N ASP A 131 7.74 8.18 -5.04
CA ASP A 131 7.72 7.78 -6.44
C ASP A 131 7.20 6.36 -6.63
N SER A 132 7.51 5.46 -5.69
CA SER A 132 7.00 4.09 -5.76
C SER A 132 5.48 4.03 -5.78
N ASN A 133 4.83 4.88 -4.98
CA ASN A 133 3.37 5.00 -4.95
C ASN A 133 2.85 5.54 -6.28
N LYS A 134 3.51 6.54 -6.83
CA LYS A 134 3.10 7.16 -8.10
C LYS A 134 3.26 6.21 -9.27
N THR A 135 4.35 5.45 -9.31
CA THR A 135 4.57 4.45 -10.37
C THR A 135 3.50 3.37 -10.32
N ALA A 136 3.20 2.85 -9.13
CA ALA A 136 2.16 1.85 -8.97
C ALA A 136 0.80 2.39 -9.38
N LEU A 137 0.49 3.64 -9.01
CA LEU A 137 -0.76 4.29 -9.39
C LEU A 137 -0.86 4.46 -10.89
N TRP A 138 0.23 4.88 -11.54
CA TRP A 138 0.24 5.03 -13.00
C TRP A 138 -0.07 3.69 -13.68
N GLU A 139 0.61 2.64 -13.25
CA GLU A 139 0.37 1.30 -13.82
C GLU A 139 -1.09 0.88 -13.64
N LEU A 140 -1.62 1.03 -12.44
CA LEU A 140 -3.00 0.64 -12.17
C LEU A 140 -3.98 1.43 -13.02
N ASN A 141 -3.78 2.74 -13.11
CA ASN A 141 -4.67 3.60 -13.89
C ASN A 141 -4.67 3.18 -15.36
N GLU A 142 -3.50 2.85 -15.92
CA GLU A 142 -3.42 2.37 -17.30
C GLU A 142 -4.14 1.04 -17.49
N ARG A 143 -4.10 0.16 -16.50
CA ARG A 143 -4.79 -1.12 -16.57
C ARG A 143 -6.32 -0.98 -16.48
N LEU A 144 -6.79 0.09 -15.85
CA LEU A 144 -8.23 0.31 -15.60
C LEU A 144 -8.93 1.11 -16.71
N ILE A 145 -8.19 1.77 -17.57
CA ILE A 145 -8.79 2.58 -18.66
C ILE A 145 -8.90 1.80 -19.96
#